data_96d7ba97e3b1460cdfc41e66a9f757de
#
_entry.id   96d7ba97e3b1460cdfc41e66a9f757de
#
_cell.length_a   1.000
_cell.length_b   1.000
_cell.length_c   1.000
_cell.angle_alpha   90.00
_cell.angle_beta   90.00
_cell.angle_gamma   90.00
#
_symmetry.space_group_name_H-M   'P 1'
#
loop_
_entity.id
_entity.type
_entity.pdbx_description
1 polymer ?
#
loop_
_entity_poly.entity_id
_entity_poly.type
_entity_poly.pdbx_seq_one_letter_code
_entity_poly.pdbx_strand_id
1 'polypeptide(L)'
;MKMKLISGLMLVGLFASIFSSCDKKLDIEPQQSIEAITALEKDQDFEITMVGAYSKIAEGALYGTNLNMLPELLGNEIYFSWAGTFQSFRQVATKTMNAQNSEAARTWIAAYQAINAANLVLSGSSKIQDEDLKLKLEGEALFIRGIMHFELVRLYGLPFSDGNSASNLGVPI
;
A
#
# COMPACT_ATOMS: atom_id res chain seq x y z
N MET A 1 19.16 -28.21 58.78
CA MET A 1 18.70 -26.86 58.45
C MET A 1 19.50 -26.20 57.32
N LYS A 2 20.82 -26.39 57.25
CA LYS A 2 21.69 -25.77 56.20
C LYS A 2 21.41 -26.23 54.75
N MET A 3 21.05 -27.52 54.54
CA MET A 3 20.77 -28.07 53.23
C MET A 3 19.50 -27.49 52.54
N LYS A 4 18.46 -27.20 53.35
CA LYS A 4 17.21 -26.61 52.82
C LYS A 4 17.41 -25.12 52.38
N LEU A 5 18.33 -24.42 53.05
CA LEU A 5 18.67 -23.04 52.71
C LEU A 5 19.44 -22.96 51.36
N ILE A 6 20.38 -23.89 51.13
CA ILE A 6 21.16 -23.98 49.89
C ILE A 6 20.28 -24.33 48.70
N SER A 7 19.31 -25.26 48.87
CA SER A 7 18.33 -25.62 47.83
C SER A 7 17.41 -24.48 47.48
N GLY A 8 16.98 -23.65 48.43
CA GLY A 8 16.18 -22.44 48.18
C GLY A 8 16.95 -21.36 47.44
N LEU A 9 18.24 -21.16 47.78
CA LEU A 9 19.09 -20.18 47.07
C LEU A 9 19.38 -20.59 45.63
N MET A 10 19.56 -21.88 45.34
CA MET A 10 19.75 -22.42 43.99
C MET A 10 18.48 -22.26 43.12
N LEU A 11 17.29 -22.43 43.72
CA LEU A 11 16.04 -22.25 42.97
C LEU A 11 15.77 -20.79 42.60
N VAL A 12 16.10 -19.85 43.50
CA VAL A 12 15.96 -18.39 43.23
C VAL A 12 16.95 -17.92 42.18
N GLY A 13 18.19 -18.44 42.16
CA GLY A 13 19.18 -18.15 41.15
C GLY A 13 18.80 -18.64 39.74
N LEU A 14 18.12 -19.82 39.67
CA LEU A 14 17.64 -20.36 38.38
C LEU A 14 16.43 -19.60 37.84
N PHE A 15 15.61 -19.01 38.70
CA PHE A 15 14.46 -18.18 38.29
C PHE A 15 14.91 -16.78 37.82
N ALA A 16 15.98 -16.21 38.38
CA ALA A 16 16.50 -14.90 37.99
C ALA A 16 17.13 -14.89 36.59
N SER A 17 17.63 -16.03 36.10
CA SER A 17 18.24 -16.13 34.77
C SER A 17 17.21 -16.20 33.62
N ILE A 18 15.92 -16.37 33.90
CA ILE A 18 14.88 -16.44 32.85
C ILE A 18 14.42 -15.05 32.40
N PHE A 19 14.69 -14.00 33.17
CA PHE A 19 14.29 -12.61 32.83
C PHE A 19 15.32 -11.83 32.04
N SER A 20 16.42 -12.44 31.62
CA SER A 20 17.36 -11.82 30.70
C SER A 20 16.87 -11.99 29.26
N SER A 21 15.74 -11.37 28.93
CA SER A 21 15.24 -11.26 27.58
C SER A 21 16.13 -10.28 26.81
N CYS A 22 16.73 -10.75 25.71
CA CYS A 22 17.52 -9.91 24.81
C CYS A 22 16.59 -9.07 23.91
N ASP A 23 15.99 -7.99 24.43
CA ASP A 23 15.17 -7.07 23.64
C ASP A 23 15.93 -6.46 22.45
N LYS A 24 17.22 -6.19 22.61
CA LYS A 24 18.06 -5.58 21.54
C LYS A 24 18.37 -6.47 20.34
N LYS A 25 18.11 -7.79 20.40
CA LYS A 25 18.38 -8.70 19.27
C LYS A 25 17.19 -8.87 18.33
N LEU A 26 16.02 -8.37 18.72
CA LEU A 26 14.80 -8.39 17.89
C LEU A 26 14.60 -7.08 17.12
N ASP A 27 15.31 -6.03 17.47
CA ASP A 27 15.36 -4.74 16.76
C ASP A 27 16.41 -4.82 15.63
N ILE A 28 16.15 -5.69 14.64
CA ILE A 28 16.97 -5.77 13.44
C ILE A 28 16.38 -4.74 12.46
N GLU A 29 17.07 -3.61 12.33
CA GLU A 29 16.79 -2.68 11.23
C GLU A 29 16.95 -3.44 9.90
N PRO A 30 15.99 -3.31 8.96
CA PRO A 30 16.09 -3.98 7.66
C PRO A 30 17.35 -3.51 6.94
N GLN A 31 18.34 -4.39 6.78
CA GLN A 31 19.63 -4.04 6.15
C GLN A 31 19.53 -3.69 4.66
N GLN A 32 18.37 -3.91 4.04
CA GLN A 32 18.11 -3.65 2.60
C GLN A 32 16.93 -2.69 2.35
N SER A 33 16.34 -2.10 3.39
CA SER A 33 15.32 -1.06 3.25
C SER A 33 15.66 0.09 4.18
N ILE A 34 15.82 1.26 3.62
CA ILE A 34 15.89 2.51 4.39
C ILE A 34 14.47 2.77 4.91
N GLU A 35 14.32 3.12 6.20
CA GLU A 35 13.02 3.59 6.68
C GLU A 35 12.55 4.76 5.82
N ALA A 36 11.34 4.67 5.28
CA ALA A 36 10.85 5.61 4.29
C ALA A 36 10.91 7.08 4.76
N ILE A 37 10.78 7.32 6.08
CA ILE A 37 10.85 8.66 6.67
C ILE A 37 12.29 9.20 6.71
N THR A 38 13.30 8.33 6.86
CA THR A 38 14.72 8.70 6.89
C THR A 38 15.33 8.78 5.49
N ALA A 39 14.63 8.25 4.47
CA ALA A 39 15.09 8.27 3.08
C ALA A 39 14.91 9.63 2.39
N LEU A 40 14.00 10.49 2.89
CA LEU A 40 13.67 11.78 2.28
C LEU A 40 14.33 12.91 3.08
N GLU A 41 15.54 13.32 2.69
CA GLU A 41 16.28 14.38 3.35
C GLU A 41 16.61 15.58 2.44
N LYS A 42 16.73 15.34 1.13
CA LYS A 42 17.11 16.34 0.14
C LYS A 42 16.00 16.53 -0.88
N ASP A 43 15.92 17.69 -1.48
CA ASP A 43 14.94 18.03 -2.53
C ASP A 43 14.90 16.95 -3.64
N GLN A 44 16.06 16.46 -4.05
CA GLN A 44 16.17 15.40 -5.06
C GLN A 44 15.50 14.08 -4.63
N ASP A 45 15.50 13.74 -3.33
CA ASP A 45 14.88 12.50 -2.84
C ASP A 45 13.36 12.55 -3.03
N PHE A 46 12.76 13.73 -2.83
CA PHE A 46 11.33 13.96 -3.06
C PHE A 46 10.99 13.90 -4.56
N GLU A 47 11.81 14.49 -5.43
CA GLU A 47 11.61 14.37 -6.89
C GLU A 47 11.68 12.91 -7.35
N ILE A 48 12.68 12.14 -6.90
CA ILE A 48 12.83 10.72 -7.24
C ILE A 48 11.62 9.92 -6.75
N THR A 49 11.12 10.22 -5.54
CA THR A 49 9.93 9.55 -4.98
C THR A 49 8.69 9.84 -5.83
N MET A 50 8.50 11.08 -6.28
CA MET A 50 7.40 11.43 -7.19
C MET A 50 7.53 10.76 -8.56
N VAL A 51 8.73 10.71 -9.14
CA VAL A 51 9.00 9.95 -10.38
C VAL A 51 8.65 8.46 -10.18
N GLY A 52 9.00 7.89 -9.01
CA GLY A 52 8.60 6.54 -8.64
C GLY A 52 7.08 6.34 -8.57
N ALA A 53 6.35 7.31 -8.02
CA ALA A 53 4.89 7.28 -7.98
C ALA A 53 4.27 7.33 -9.40
N TYR A 54 4.77 8.21 -10.29
CA TYR A 54 4.35 8.26 -11.68
C TYR A 54 4.69 6.97 -12.44
N SER A 55 5.87 6.41 -12.23
CA SER A 55 6.25 5.12 -12.80
C SER A 55 5.29 4.01 -12.36
N LYS A 56 4.89 4.02 -11.08
CA LYS A 56 3.94 3.04 -10.54
C LYS A 56 2.58 3.15 -11.22
N ILE A 57 2.02 4.34 -11.40
CA ILE A 57 0.73 4.50 -12.07
C ILE A 57 0.76 4.17 -13.57
N ALA A 58 1.93 4.20 -14.20
CA ALA A 58 2.12 3.80 -15.60
C ALA A 58 2.24 2.27 -15.79
N GLU A 59 2.40 1.48 -14.71
CA GLU A 59 2.51 0.02 -14.79
C GLU A 59 1.22 -0.64 -15.30
N GLY A 60 1.35 -1.87 -15.82
CA GLY A 60 0.23 -2.68 -16.29
C GLY A 60 -0.85 -2.96 -15.24
N ALA A 61 -0.51 -2.90 -13.95
CA ALA A 61 -1.47 -3.01 -12.87
C ALA A 61 -2.41 -1.79 -12.75
N LEU A 62 -2.02 -0.64 -13.28
CA LEU A 62 -2.79 0.61 -13.25
C LEU A 62 -3.08 1.11 -14.68
N TYR A 63 -2.69 2.33 -15.04
CA TYR A 63 -3.04 2.92 -16.34
C TYR A 63 -2.36 2.26 -17.54
N GLY A 64 -1.27 1.49 -17.33
CA GLY A 64 -0.67 0.71 -18.40
C GLY A 64 -1.61 -0.36 -18.97
N THR A 65 -2.57 -0.89 -18.18
CA THR A 65 -3.54 -1.88 -18.65
C THR A 65 -4.83 -1.90 -17.83
N ASN A 66 -4.75 -2.20 -16.51
CA ASN A 66 -5.90 -2.64 -15.73
C ASN A 66 -6.96 -1.56 -15.53
N LEU A 67 -6.58 -0.31 -15.26
CA LEU A 67 -7.54 0.79 -15.06
C LEU A 67 -8.33 1.15 -16.33
N ASN A 68 -7.81 0.77 -17.50
CA ASN A 68 -8.52 0.90 -18.77
C ASN A 68 -9.32 -0.37 -19.10
N MET A 69 -8.71 -1.55 -18.92
CA MET A 69 -9.30 -2.82 -19.35
C MET A 69 -10.38 -3.35 -18.40
N LEU A 70 -10.18 -3.28 -17.08
CA LEU A 70 -11.14 -3.84 -16.13
C LEU A 70 -12.52 -3.17 -16.21
N PRO A 71 -12.63 -1.82 -16.29
CA PRO A 71 -13.93 -1.18 -16.46
C PRO A 71 -14.64 -1.58 -17.75
N GLU A 72 -13.90 -1.70 -18.85
CA GLU A 72 -14.47 -2.13 -20.14
C GLU A 72 -14.99 -3.56 -20.08
N LEU A 73 -14.24 -4.48 -19.48
CA LEU A 73 -14.66 -5.87 -19.27
C LEU A 73 -15.87 -5.98 -18.32
N LEU A 74 -15.97 -5.10 -17.34
CA LEU A 74 -17.09 -5.08 -16.38
C LEU A 74 -18.35 -4.43 -16.98
N GLY A 75 -18.19 -3.34 -17.74
CA GLY A 75 -19.29 -2.50 -18.19
C GLY A 75 -19.88 -2.88 -19.53
N ASN A 76 -19.13 -3.53 -20.42
CA ASN A 76 -19.50 -3.61 -21.81
C ASN A 76 -19.43 -5.03 -22.40
N GLU A 77 -20.54 -5.75 -22.36
CA GLU A 77 -20.62 -7.12 -22.93
C GLU A 77 -20.81 -7.14 -24.45
N ILE A 78 -21.26 -6.03 -25.05
CA ILE A 78 -21.66 -5.99 -26.47
C ILE A 78 -20.44 -5.66 -27.35
N TYR A 79 -19.62 -4.70 -26.92
CA TYR A 79 -18.55 -4.13 -27.77
C TYR A 79 -17.15 -4.59 -27.37
N PHE A 80 -16.99 -5.15 -26.16
CA PHE A 80 -15.71 -5.59 -25.66
C PHE A 80 -15.81 -6.97 -25.02
N SER A 81 -15.09 -7.96 -25.57
CA SER A 81 -15.07 -9.33 -25.05
C SER A 81 -13.65 -9.82 -24.87
N TRP A 82 -13.42 -10.64 -23.85
CA TRP A 82 -12.13 -11.26 -23.62
C TRP A 82 -12.00 -12.59 -24.34
N ALA A 83 -11.13 -12.63 -25.37
CA ALA A 83 -10.80 -13.86 -26.10
C ALA A 83 -9.42 -14.45 -25.71
N GLY A 84 -8.70 -13.82 -24.78
CA GLY A 84 -7.37 -14.24 -24.34
C GLY A 84 -7.39 -15.46 -23.40
N THR A 85 -6.19 -15.97 -23.08
CA THR A 85 -6.00 -17.17 -22.26
C THR A 85 -5.91 -16.88 -20.76
N PHE A 86 -5.70 -15.63 -20.35
CA PHE A 86 -5.56 -15.27 -18.93
C PHE A 86 -6.89 -15.46 -18.20
N GLN A 87 -6.91 -16.39 -17.25
CA GLN A 87 -8.10 -16.75 -16.48
C GLN A 87 -8.64 -15.59 -15.65
N SER A 88 -7.76 -14.76 -15.09
CA SER A 88 -8.14 -13.59 -14.28
C SER A 88 -8.98 -12.58 -15.06
N PHE A 89 -8.59 -12.22 -16.27
CA PHE A 89 -9.38 -11.34 -17.13
C PHE A 89 -10.68 -12.00 -17.62
N ARG A 90 -10.65 -13.31 -17.87
CA ARG A 90 -11.86 -14.06 -18.23
C ARG A 90 -12.90 -14.02 -17.10
N GLN A 91 -12.47 -14.19 -15.85
CA GLN A 91 -13.36 -14.08 -14.69
C GLN A 91 -14.00 -12.69 -14.58
N VAL A 92 -13.24 -11.64 -14.88
CA VAL A 92 -13.76 -10.26 -14.92
C VAL A 92 -14.81 -10.11 -16.02
N ALA A 93 -14.48 -10.53 -17.24
CA ALA A 93 -15.38 -10.45 -18.39
C ALA A 93 -16.68 -11.22 -18.20
N THR A 94 -16.63 -12.40 -17.55
CA THR A 94 -17.81 -13.22 -17.27
C THR A 94 -18.49 -12.89 -15.93
N LYS A 95 -18.03 -11.85 -15.19
CA LYS A 95 -18.54 -11.44 -13.87
C LYS A 95 -18.53 -12.58 -12.82
N THR A 96 -17.58 -13.51 -12.95
CA THR A 96 -17.40 -14.66 -12.03
C THR A 96 -16.17 -14.51 -11.14
N MET A 97 -15.59 -13.30 -11.10
CA MET A 97 -14.45 -13.00 -10.25
C MET A 97 -14.81 -13.11 -8.76
N ASN A 98 -13.81 -13.42 -7.96
CA ASN A 98 -13.91 -13.48 -6.51
C ASN A 98 -12.73 -12.73 -5.88
N ALA A 99 -12.63 -12.74 -4.56
CA ALA A 99 -11.57 -12.03 -3.82
C ALA A 99 -10.14 -12.52 -4.12
N GLN A 100 -9.98 -13.69 -4.74
CA GLN A 100 -8.69 -14.25 -5.16
C GLN A 100 -8.31 -13.85 -6.59
N ASN A 101 -9.13 -13.05 -7.29
CA ASN A 101 -8.79 -12.60 -8.64
C ASN A 101 -7.49 -11.79 -8.64
N SER A 102 -6.48 -12.26 -9.37
CA SER A 102 -5.13 -11.68 -9.36
C SER A 102 -5.08 -10.26 -9.93
N GLU A 103 -5.91 -9.93 -10.93
CA GLU A 103 -5.92 -8.59 -11.52
C GLU A 103 -6.55 -7.58 -10.58
N ALA A 104 -7.65 -7.95 -9.92
CA ALA A 104 -8.25 -7.11 -8.89
C ALA A 104 -7.26 -6.85 -7.73
N ALA A 105 -6.64 -7.90 -7.19
CA ALA A 105 -5.66 -7.76 -6.10
C ALA A 105 -4.46 -6.91 -6.51
N ARG A 106 -3.92 -7.13 -7.71
CA ARG A 106 -2.75 -6.41 -8.23
C ARG A 106 -3.05 -4.91 -8.42
N THR A 107 -4.22 -4.57 -8.96
CA THR A 107 -4.65 -3.19 -9.14
C THR A 107 -4.80 -2.47 -7.80
N TRP A 108 -5.46 -3.12 -6.83
CA TRP A 108 -5.60 -2.59 -5.47
C TRP A 108 -4.24 -2.28 -4.82
N ILE A 109 -3.36 -3.26 -4.82
CA ILE A 109 -2.02 -3.14 -4.20
C ILE A 109 -1.22 -2.02 -4.88
N ALA A 110 -1.18 -1.98 -6.21
CA ALA A 110 -0.41 -0.98 -6.95
C ALA A 110 -0.93 0.44 -6.72
N ALA A 111 -2.26 0.63 -6.65
CA ALA A 111 -2.86 1.93 -6.35
C ALA A 111 -2.47 2.43 -4.96
N TYR A 112 -2.52 1.58 -3.92
CA TYR A 112 -2.08 1.96 -2.58
C TYR A 112 -0.57 2.16 -2.48
N GLN A 113 0.24 1.49 -3.29
CA GLN A 113 1.67 1.78 -3.39
C GLN A 113 1.94 3.18 -3.95
N ALA A 114 1.19 3.61 -4.98
CA ALA A 114 1.28 4.96 -5.51
C ALA A 114 0.80 6.01 -4.50
N ILE A 115 -0.32 5.75 -3.79
CA ILE A 115 -0.83 6.59 -2.71
C ILE A 115 0.21 6.73 -1.59
N ASN A 116 0.85 5.62 -1.20
CA ASN A 116 1.87 5.65 -0.15
C ASN A 116 3.07 6.51 -0.55
N ALA A 117 3.56 6.41 -1.79
CA ALA A 117 4.63 7.27 -2.29
C ALA A 117 4.24 8.76 -2.24
N ALA A 118 3.02 9.10 -2.66
CA ALA A 118 2.49 10.45 -2.56
C ALA A 118 2.37 10.93 -1.09
N ASN A 119 1.92 10.06 -0.18
CA ASN A 119 1.85 10.37 1.24
C ASN A 119 3.23 10.64 1.86
N LEU A 120 4.27 9.90 1.46
CA LEU A 120 5.64 10.14 1.91
C LEU A 120 6.13 11.53 1.51
N VAL A 121 5.87 11.94 0.27
CA VAL A 121 6.22 13.30 -0.19
C VAL A 121 5.48 14.34 0.63
N LEU A 122 4.17 14.21 0.82
CA LEU A 122 3.37 15.17 1.60
C LEU A 122 3.81 15.25 3.06
N SER A 123 4.09 14.12 3.69
CA SER A 123 4.50 14.10 5.10
C SER A 123 5.89 14.70 5.35
N GLY A 124 6.76 14.63 4.35
CA GLY A 124 8.12 15.15 4.43
C GLY A 124 8.31 16.53 3.78
N SER A 125 7.30 17.11 3.12
CA SER A 125 7.43 18.31 2.29
C SER A 125 8.02 19.53 2.99
N SER A 126 7.88 19.60 4.32
CA SER A 126 8.50 20.65 5.13
C SER A 126 10.04 20.66 5.09
N LYS A 127 10.68 19.56 4.65
CA LYS A 127 12.13 19.45 4.48
C LYS A 127 12.64 19.99 3.15
N ILE A 128 11.75 20.18 2.17
CA ILE A 128 12.12 20.70 0.84
C ILE A 128 12.52 22.16 0.98
N GLN A 129 13.72 22.50 0.48
CA GLN A 129 14.29 23.84 0.62
C GLN A 129 13.83 24.80 -0.46
N ASP A 130 13.60 24.32 -1.68
CA ASP A 130 13.08 25.10 -2.79
C ASP A 130 11.54 25.17 -2.70
N GLU A 131 10.99 26.37 -2.40
CA GLU A 131 9.55 26.58 -2.22
C GLU A 131 8.75 26.34 -3.51
N ASP A 132 9.28 26.64 -4.67
CA ASP A 132 8.60 26.39 -5.97
C ASP A 132 8.51 24.88 -6.23
N LEU A 133 9.60 24.16 -5.97
CA LEU A 133 9.64 22.71 -6.05
C LEU A 133 8.67 22.07 -5.04
N LYS A 134 8.64 22.56 -3.81
CA LYS A 134 7.73 22.08 -2.77
C LYS A 134 6.28 22.19 -3.20
N LEU A 135 5.85 23.37 -3.64
CA LEU A 135 4.47 23.61 -4.11
C LEU A 135 4.11 22.69 -5.28
N LYS A 136 5.04 22.50 -6.22
CA LYS A 136 4.87 21.57 -7.34
C LYS A 136 4.67 20.14 -6.86
N LEU A 137 5.57 19.62 -6.02
CA LEU A 137 5.53 18.22 -5.57
C LEU A 137 4.33 17.95 -4.65
N GLU A 138 3.92 18.91 -3.81
CA GLU A 138 2.68 18.80 -3.03
C GLU A 138 1.45 18.71 -3.93
N GLY A 139 1.38 19.55 -4.96
CA GLY A 139 0.29 19.53 -5.95
C GLY A 139 0.23 18.19 -6.70
N GLU A 140 1.36 17.69 -7.17
CA GLU A 140 1.47 16.40 -7.85
C GLU A 140 1.08 15.24 -6.92
N ALA A 141 1.54 15.24 -5.68
CA ALA A 141 1.22 14.21 -4.70
C ALA A 141 -0.28 14.19 -4.34
N LEU A 142 -0.89 15.37 -4.16
CA LEU A 142 -2.34 15.50 -3.94
C LEU A 142 -3.13 14.99 -5.14
N PHE A 143 -2.68 15.27 -6.36
CA PHE A 143 -3.30 14.76 -7.59
C PHE A 143 -3.23 13.23 -7.65
N ILE A 144 -2.06 12.62 -7.40
CA ILE A 144 -1.93 11.16 -7.42
C ILE A 144 -2.82 10.52 -6.37
N ARG A 145 -2.85 11.05 -5.14
CA ARG A 145 -3.78 10.57 -4.11
C ARG A 145 -5.23 10.63 -4.57
N GLY A 146 -5.65 11.77 -5.09
CA GLY A 146 -7.02 11.98 -5.53
C GLY A 146 -7.43 11.01 -6.63
N ILE A 147 -6.60 10.90 -7.69
CA ILE A 147 -6.93 10.04 -8.83
C ILE A 147 -6.90 8.54 -8.46
N MET A 148 -5.96 8.11 -7.64
CA MET A 148 -5.90 6.69 -7.22
C MET A 148 -7.08 6.31 -6.33
N HIS A 149 -7.50 7.16 -5.38
CA HIS A 149 -8.71 6.89 -4.61
C HIS A 149 -9.98 6.91 -5.47
N PHE A 150 -10.05 7.82 -6.45
CA PHE A 150 -11.15 7.84 -7.41
C PHE A 150 -11.23 6.54 -8.22
N GLU A 151 -10.10 6.07 -8.76
CA GLU A 151 -10.06 4.79 -9.50
C GLU A 151 -10.42 3.59 -8.62
N LEU A 152 -9.93 3.57 -7.39
CA LEU A 152 -10.25 2.51 -6.44
C LEU A 152 -11.74 2.49 -6.11
N VAL A 153 -12.35 3.64 -5.77
CA VAL A 153 -13.79 3.65 -5.45
C VAL A 153 -14.64 3.32 -6.65
N ARG A 154 -14.24 3.72 -7.86
CA ARG A 154 -14.93 3.40 -9.10
C ARG A 154 -14.95 1.90 -9.40
N LEU A 155 -13.87 1.18 -9.07
CA LEU A 155 -13.74 -0.26 -9.34
C LEU A 155 -14.22 -1.16 -8.19
N TYR A 156 -14.09 -0.71 -6.94
CA TYR A 156 -14.31 -1.57 -5.76
C TYR A 156 -15.43 -1.08 -4.85
N GLY A 157 -15.87 0.18 -4.97
CA GLY A 157 -16.98 0.70 -4.21
C GLY A 157 -18.34 0.39 -4.85
N LEU A 158 -19.38 0.47 -4.05
CA LEU A 158 -20.74 0.42 -4.57
C LEU A 158 -21.11 1.77 -5.20
N PRO A 159 -21.90 1.78 -6.31
CA PRO A 159 -22.42 3.02 -6.89
C PRO A 159 -23.23 3.82 -5.87
N PHE A 160 -23.15 5.16 -5.94
CA PHE A 160 -23.92 6.05 -5.07
C PHE A 160 -25.44 5.82 -5.16
N SER A 161 -25.92 5.42 -6.34
CA SER A 161 -27.34 5.11 -6.63
C SER A 161 -27.79 3.73 -6.15
N ASP A 162 -26.87 2.89 -5.68
CA ASP A 162 -27.18 1.51 -5.27
C ASP A 162 -27.32 1.40 -3.75
N GLY A 163 -28.40 0.80 -3.29
CA GLY A 163 -28.69 0.59 -1.89
C GLY A 163 -28.82 1.89 -1.08
N ASN A 164 -28.16 1.96 0.07
CA ASN A 164 -28.13 3.15 0.94
C ASN A 164 -26.72 3.77 0.88
N SER A 165 -26.59 4.87 0.17
CA SER A 165 -25.31 5.58 -0.01
C SER A 165 -24.61 5.98 1.30
N ALA A 166 -25.37 6.17 2.39
CA ALA A 166 -24.80 6.49 3.70
C ALA A 166 -24.14 5.29 4.40
N SER A 167 -24.43 4.07 3.97
CA SER A 167 -23.87 2.82 4.52
C SER A 167 -23.03 2.02 3.53
N ASN A 168 -22.95 2.46 2.28
CA ASN A 168 -22.12 1.80 1.28
C ASN A 168 -20.64 1.90 1.67
N LEU A 169 -19.93 0.77 1.62
CA LEU A 169 -18.51 0.76 1.86
C LEU A 169 -17.79 1.40 0.66
N GLY A 170 -16.93 2.36 0.98
CA GLY A 170 -15.98 2.94 0.04
C GLY A 170 -14.61 2.24 0.10
N VAL A 171 -13.57 3.02 -0.18
CA VAL A 171 -12.18 2.57 -0.07
C VAL A 171 -11.49 3.30 1.09
N PRO A 172 -10.54 2.68 1.82
CA PRO A 172 -9.79 3.34 2.90
C PRO A 172 -9.01 4.55 2.39
N ILE A 173 -9.00 5.64 3.19
CA ILE A 173 -8.27 6.87 2.91
C ILE A 173 -7.06 6.98 3.84
#